data_92ec87a79b2948d82ef513945e9693cb
#
_entry.id   92ec87a79b2948d82ef513945e9693cb
#
_cell.length_a   1.000
_cell.length_b   1.000
_cell.length_c   1.000
_cell.angle_alpha   90.00
_cell.angle_beta   90.00
_cell.angle_gamma   90.00
#
_symmetry.space_group_name_H-M   'P 1'
#
loop_
_entity.id
_entity.type
_entity.pdbx_description
1 polymer ?
#
loop_
_entity_poly.entity_id
_entity_poly.type
_entity_poly.pdbx_seq_one_letter_code
_entity_poly.pdbx_strand_id
1 'polypeptide(L)'
;MKKFIYLIVSLINTGITALCLYFSPYAILPIHYGINGYADRYASKWEIMIYTAIPVVFGIIYLIYSIITEKKGNNNRKVIDKVFLIAFVYILLVLWYAMILCLQCKAHMSNSYFAILAVIMGGMFFALSNFMPKARQNTMFGIKTKSTLSSPTVWNKTHRLAGILGVIGSIALIICGIIGTAFEKTVVPVFFIGIGIYLISGFIIPCIYANVIAKKEKNNG
;
A
#
# COMPACT_ATOMS: atom_id res chain seq x y z
N MET A 1 -15.12 -19.50 -8.64
CA MET A 1 -14.10 -19.68 -7.60
C MET A 1 -13.13 -18.51 -7.50
N LYS A 2 -12.47 -18.05 -8.59
CA LYS A 2 -11.43 -16.99 -8.50
C LYS A 2 -11.91 -15.68 -7.83
N LYS A 3 -13.16 -15.26 -8.00
CA LYS A 3 -13.69 -14.01 -7.44
C LYS A 3 -13.88 -14.04 -5.91
N PHE A 4 -13.98 -15.21 -5.29
CA PHE A 4 -14.14 -15.35 -3.84
C PHE A 4 -12.81 -15.56 -3.10
N ILE A 5 -11.68 -15.68 -3.83
CA ILE A 5 -10.40 -16.07 -3.24
C ILE A 5 -9.95 -15.11 -2.12
N TYR A 6 -10.11 -13.79 -2.31
CA TYR A 6 -9.73 -12.83 -1.29
C TYR A 6 -10.58 -12.94 -0.02
N LEU A 7 -11.90 -13.17 -0.16
CA LEU A 7 -12.78 -13.40 1.00
C LEU A 7 -12.42 -14.68 1.74
N ILE A 8 -12.18 -15.77 1.02
CA ILE A 8 -11.79 -17.06 1.62
C ILE A 8 -10.48 -16.89 2.40
N VAL A 9 -9.46 -16.28 1.77
CA VAL A 9 -8.18 -16.02 2.43
C VAL A 9 -8.34 -15.09 3.63
N SER A 10 -9.20 -14.06 3.54
CA SER A 10 -9.47 -13.16 4.66
C SER A 10 -10.12 -13.88 5.84
N LEU A 11 -11.08 -14.78 5.60
CA LEU A 11 -11.73 -15.56 6.66
C LEU A 11 -10.74 -16.53 7.32
N ILE A 12 -9.89 -17.20 6.52
CA ILE A 12 -8.81 -18.04 7.03
C ILE A 12 -7.85 -17.19 7.87
N ASN A 13 -7.44 -16.01 7.39
CA ASN A 13 -6.62 -15.07 8.12
C ASN A 13 -7.23 -14.69 9.48
N THR A 14 -8.55 -14.39 9.50
CA THR A 14 -9.27 -14.09 10.75
C THR A 14 -9.19 -15.27 11.73
N GLY A 15 -9.40 -16.50 11.27
CA GLY A 15 -9.29 -17.70 12.10
C GLY A 15 -7.87 -17.91 12.65
N ILE A 16 -6.84 -17.75 11.81
CA ILE A 16 -5.44 -17.87 12.23
C ILE A 16 -5.09 -16.78 13.26
N THR A 17 -5.52 -15.53 13.03
CA THR A 17 -5.34 -14.43 13.98
C THR A 17 -5.98 -14.76 15.34
N ALA A 18 -7.22 -15.27 15.35
CA ALA A 18 -7.90 -15.66 16.57
C ALA A 18 -7.15 -16.77 17.32
N LEU A 19 -6.62 -17.76 16.62
CA LEU A 19 -5.80 -18.83 17.21
C LEU A 19 -4.50 -18.27 17.81
N CYS A 20 -3.79 -17.39 17.11
CA CYS A 20 -2.57 -16.76 17.62
C CYS A 20 -2.86 -15.96 18.91
N LEU A 21 -3.97 -15.21 18.93
CA LEU A 21 -4.38 -14.45 20.11
C LEU A 21 -4.82 -15.36 21.26
N TYR A 22 -5.50 -16.46 20.96
CA TYR A 22 -5.90 -17.45 21.98
C TYR A 22 -4.69 -18.01 22.71
N PHE A 23 -3.65 -18.43 21.98
CA PHE A 23 -2.43 -18.98 22.54
C PHE A 23 -1.44 -17.93 23.08
N SER A 24 -1.69 -16.64 22.88
CA SER A 24 -0.85 -15.59 23.44
C SER A 24 -0.95 -15.61 24.98
N PRO A 25 0.20 -15.61 25.70
CA PRO A 25 0.22 -15.60 27.17
C PRO A 25 -0.24 -14.26 27.76
N TYR A 26 -0.28 -13.20 26.95
CA TYR A 26 -0.62 -11.85 27.40
C TYR A 26 -2.11 -11.59 27.23
N ALA A 27 -2.78 -11.07 28.25
CA ALA A 27 -4.18 -10.64 28.19
C ALA A 27 -4.31 -9.23 27.60
N ILE A 28 -3.31 -8.37 27.84
CA ILE A 28 -3.23 -6.99 27.39
C ILE A 28 -1.98 -6.83 26.53
N LEU A 29 -2.12 -6.17 25.39
CA LEU A 29 -1.06 -5.97 24.40
C LEU A 29 -0.92 -4.47 24.06
N PRO A 30 0.31 -4.01 23.73
CA PRO A 30 0.48 -2.70 23.13
C PRO A 30 -0.13 -2.73 21.72
N ILE A 31 -1.11 -1.87 21.47
CA ILE A 31 -1.82 -1.81 20.19
C ILE A 31 -1.50 -0.55 19.40
N HIS A 32 -0.77 0.38 19.97
CA HIS A 32 -0.27 1.57 19.32
C HIS A 32 1.08 1.97 19.88
N TYR A 33 1.95 2.47 18.99
CA TYR A 33 3.25 3.02 19.33
C TYR A 33 3.35 4.44 18.80
N GLY A 34 3.77 5.35 19.66
CA GLY A 34 3.99 6.75 19.29
C GLY A 34 5.18 6.92 18.35
N ILE A 35 5.34 8.13 17.82
CA ILE A 35 6.44 8.49 16.90
C ILE A 35 7.83 8.31 17.52
N ASN A 36 7.91 8.30 18.86
CA ASN A 36 9.13 8.04 19.63
C ASN A 36 9.42 6.55 19.81
N GLY A 37 8.59 5.66 19.23
CA GLY A 37 8.73 4.20 19.33
C GLY A 37 8.23 3.59 20.63
N TYR A 38 7.72 4.37 21.59
CA TYR A 38 7.15 3.84 22.83
C TYR A 38 5.68 3.48 22.65
N ALA A 39 5.26 2.38 23.29
CA ALA A 39 3.86 2.01 23.36
C ALA A 39 3.10 3.03 24.22
N ASP A 40 2.11 3.67 23.62
CA ASP A 40 1.29 4.71 24.25
C ASP A 40 -0.17 4.30 24.43
N ARG A 41 -0.57 3.15 23.85
CA ARG A 41 -1.89 2.57 24.06
C ARG A 41 -1.80 1.06 24.22
N TYR A 42 -2.43 0.56 25.27
CA TYR A 42 -2.59 -0.85 25.60
C TYR A 42 -4.08 -1.22 25.59
N ALA A 43 -4.42 -2.42 25.15
CA ALA A 43 -5.78 -2.91 25.12
C ALA A 43 -5.83 -4.44 25.25
N SER A 44 -7.05 -4.97 25.43
CA SER A 44 -7.27 -6.41 25.36
C SER A 44 -6.73 -7.00 24.06
N LYS A 45 -6.06 -8.14 24.12
CA LYS A 45 -5.56 -8.84 22.93
C LYS A 45 -6.64 -9.06 21.86
N TRP A 46 -7.90 -9.19 22.26
CA TRP A 46 -9.02 -9.39 21.35
C TRP A 46 -9.38 -8.15 20.53
N GLU A 47 -8.96 -6.94 20.93
CA GLU A 47 -9.18 -5.74 20.13
C GLU A 47 -8.41 -5.79 18.80
N ILE A 48 -7.33 -6.57 18.71
CA ILE A 48 -6.58 -6.78 17.45
C ILE A 48 -7.47 -7.42 16.38
N MET A 49 -8.50 -8.17 16.76
CA MET A 49 -9.43 -8.78 15.81
C MET A 49 -10.12 -7.75 14.89
N ILE A 50 -10.26 -6.49 15.32
CA ILE A 50 -10.87 -5.45 14.50
C ILE A 50 -10.07 -5.22 13.19
N TYR A 51 -8.75 -5.40 13.23
CA TYR A 51 -7.90 -5.22 12.05
C TYR A 51 -8.13 -6.29 10.99
N THR A 52 -8.67 -7.45 11.35
CA THR A 52 -9.02 -8.52 10.40
C THR A 52 -10.20 -8.14 9.51
N ALA A 53 -10.97 -7.11 9.88
CA ALA A 53 -12.01 -6.56 9.02
C ALA A 53 -11.45 -5.92 7.73
N ILE A 54 -10.22 -5.39 7.77
CA ILE A 54 -9.60 -4.71 6.61
C ILE A 54 -9.49 -5.64 5.40
N PRO A 55 -8.84 -6.82 5.47
CA PRO A 55 -8.78 -7.73 4.33
C PRO A 55 -10.15 -8.30 3.94
N VAL A 56 -11.11 -8.45 4.87
CA VAL A 56 -12.49 -8.87 4.55
C VAL A 56 -13.20 -7.82 3.70
N VAL A 57 -13.16 -6.55 4.13
CA VAL A 57 -13.73 -5.43 3.35
C VAL A 57 -13.07 -5.32 1.99
N PHE A 58 -11.73 -5.47 1.91
CA PHE A 58 -11.01 -5.50 0.65
C PHE A 58 -11.50 -6.64 -0.27
N GLY A 59 -11.71 -7.83 0.28
CA GLY A 59 -12.25 -8.98 -0.45
C GLY A 59 -13.68 -8.73 -0.98
N ILE A 60 -14.53 -8.05 -0.20
CA ILE A 60 -15.86 -7.63 -0.64
C ILE A 60 -15.77 -6.63 -1.80
N ILE A 61 -14.91 -5.62 -1.69
CA ILE A 61 -14.69 -4.63 -2.76
C ILE A 61 -14.26 -5.33 -4.05
N TYR A 62 -13.28 -6.26 -3.97
CA TYR A 62 -12.86 -7.02 -5.13
C TYR A 62 -13.98 -7.90 -5.71
N LEU A 63 -14.79 -8.52 -4.88
CA LEU A 63 -15.93 -9.33 -5.32
C LEU A 63 -16.93 -8.48 -6.11
N ILE A 64 -17.31 -7.32 -5.58
CA ILE A 64 -18.20 -6.36 -6.25
C ILE A 64 -17.61 -5.92 -7.60
N TYR A 65 -16.33 -5.52 -7.59
CA TYR A 65 -15.59 -5.17 -8.81
C TYR A 65 -15.64 -6.30 -9.84
N SER A 66 -15.35 -7.53 -9.42
CA SER A 66 -15.32 -8.71 -10.31
C SER A 66 -16.69 -8.98 -10.95
N ILE A 67 -17.78 -8.89 -10.17
CA ILE A 67 -19.16 -9.08 -10.67
C ILE A 67 -19.53 -8.02 -11.71
N ILE A 68 -19.20 -6.75 -11.43
CA ILE A 68 -19.52 -5.64 -12.34
C ILE A 68 -18.74 -5.78 -13.65
N THR A 69 -17.44 -6.13 -13.58
CA THR A 69 -16.58 -6.21 -14.76
C THR A 69 -16.81 -7.47 -15.59
N GLU A 70 -17.31 -8.56 -15.00
CA GLU A 70 -17.79 -9.73 -15.76
C GLU A 70 -18.94 -9.38 -16.69
N LYS A 71 -19.85 -8.49 -16.26
CA LYS A 71 -21.02 -8.08 -17.05
C LYS A 71 -20.69 -7.06 -18.14
N LYS A 72 -19.78 -6.11 -17.85
CA LYS A 72 -19.52 -4.95 -18.75
C LYS A 72 -18.31 -5.12 -19.69
N GLY A 73 -17.47 -6.16 -19.46
CA GLY A 73 -16.16 -6.25 -20.08
C GLY A 73 -15.21 -5.16 -19.57
N ASN A 74 -13.92 -5.46 -19.47
CA ASN A 74 -12.92 -4.47 -19.04
C ASN A 74 -11.55 -4.82 -19.64
N ASN A 75 -11.09 -3.96 -20.56
CA ASN A 75 -9.79 -4.11 -21.22
C ASN A 75 -8.60 -4.02 -20.24
N ASN A 76 -8.82 -3.48 -19.03
CA ASN A 76 -7.82 -3.36 -17.97
C ASN A 76 -7.89 -4.51 -16.95
N ARG A 77 -8.84 -5.44 -17.07
CA ARG A 77 -9.10 -6.46 -16.05
C ARG A 77 -7.83 -7.18 -15.59
N LYS A 78 -7.00 -7.65 -16.51
CA LYS A 78 -5.76 -8.37 -16.17
C LYS A 78 -4.79 -7.52 -15.34
N VAL A 79 -4.69 -6.22 -15.62
CA VAL A 79 -3.82 -5.29 -14.87
C VAL A 79 -4.41 -5.02 -13.51
N ILE A 80 -5.70 -4.71 -13.44
CA ILE A 80 -6.40 -4.39 -12.20
C ILE A 80 -6.43 -5.60 -11.26
N ASP A 81 -6.67 -6.82 -11.76
CA ASP A 81 -6.62 -8.04 -10.95
C ASP A 81 -5.24 -8.25 -10.29
N LYS A 82 -4.14 -7.96 -11.03
CA LYS A 82 -2.78 -8.01 -10.46
C LYS A 82 -2.55 -6.91 -9.42
N VAL A 83 -3.07 -5.71 -9.65
CA VAL A 83 -3.00 -4.61 -8.68
C VAL A 83 -3.74 -4.98 -7.39
N PHE A 84 -4.94 -5.56 -7.51
CA PHE A 84 -5.68 -6.08 -6.35
C PHE A 84 -4.91 -7.16 -5.60
N LEU A 85 -4.28 -8.09 -6.34
CA LEU A 85 -3.47 -9.14 -5.72
C LEU A 85 -2.29 -8.54 -4.93
N ILE A 86 -1.54 -7.62 -5.54
CA ILE A 86 -0.42 -6.93 -4.90
C ILE A 86 -0.91 -6.22 -3.63
N ALA A 87 -1.95 -5.38 -3.76
CA ALA A 87 -2.49 -4.64 -2.62
C ALA A 87 -2.95 -5.58 -1.49
N PHE A 88 -3.62 -6.68 -1.81
CA PHE A 88 -4.09 -7.65 -0.82
C PHE A 88 -2.93 -8.33 -0.08
N VAL A 89 -1.92 -8.79 -0.81
CA VAL A 89 -0.73 -9.41 -0.20
C VAL A 89 -0.05 -8.43 0.75
N TYR A 90 0.13 -7.18 0.34
CA TYR A 90 0.79 -6.18 1.18
C TYR A 90 -0.08 -5.73 2.37
N ILE A 91 -1.41 -5.70 2.24
CA ILE A 91 -2.32 -5.51 3.38
C ILE A 91 -2.07 -6.61 4.41
N LEU A 92 -2.04 -7.87 4.01
CA LEU A 92 -1.77 -8.98 4.92
C LEU A 92 -0.37 -8.87 5.54
N LEU A 93 0.67 -8.54 4.77
CA LEU A 93 2.03 -8.37 5.28
C LEU A 93 2.11 -7.28 6.36
N VAL A 94 1.48 -6.12 6.13
CA VAL A 94 1.46 -5.02 7.11
C VAL A 94 0.70 -5.42 8.38
N LEU A 95 -0.45 -6.06 8.24
CA LEU A 95 -1.26 -6.49 9.37
C LEU A 95 -0.56 -7.56 10.20
N TRP A 96 0.06 -8.56 9.56
CA TRP A 96 0.84 -9.57 10.27
C TRP A 96 2.08 -8.97 10.93
N TYR A 97 2.75 -8.05 10.24
CA TYR A 97 3.87 -7.32 10.82
C TYR A 97 3.45 -6.56 12.09
N ALA A 98 2.36 -5.79 12.03
CA ALA A 98 1.82 -5.08 13.19
C ALA A 98 1.40 -6.04 14.32
N MET A 99 0.74 -7.16 14.00
CA MET A 99 0.34 -8.17 14.97
C MET A 99 1.56 -8.80 15.67
N ILE A 100 2.61 -9.15 14.92
CA ILE A 100 3.85 -9.70 15.51
C ILE A 100 4.47 -8.70 16.50
N LEU A 101 4.48 -7.40 16.16
CA LEU A 101 4.95 -6.36 17.07
C LEU A 101 4.12 -6.30 18.37
N CYS A 102 2.81 -6.33 18.25
CA CYS A 102 1.91 -6.36 19.42
C CYS A 102 2.16 -7.61 20.28
N LEU A 103 2.29 -8.80 19.67
CA LEU A 103 2.49 -10.06 20.38
C LEU A 103 3.85 -10.15 21.09
N GLN A 104 4.86 -9.40 20.66
CA GLN A 104 6.13 -9.31 21.40
C GLN A 104 6.00 -8.58 22.73
N CYS A 105 4.90 -7.84 22.94
CA CYS A 105 4.58 -7.12 24.18
C CYS A 105 5.71 -6.21 24.69
N LYS A 106 6.47 -5.59 23.78
CA LYS A 106 7.57 -4.69 24.11
C LYS A 106 7.07 -3.27 24.33
N ALA A 107 7.55 -2.61 25.39
CA ALA A 107 7.23 -1.21 25.63
C ALA A 107 7.88 -0.24 24.65
N HIS A 108 8.96 -0.65 23.97
CA HIS A 108 9.68 0.17 23.00
C HIS A 108 10.03 -0.63 21.75
N MET A 109 9.77 -0.05 20.57
CA MET A 109 10.15 -0.61 19.29
C MET A 109 11.60 -0.29 18.96
N SER A 110 12.32 -1.29 18.47
CA SER A 110 13.67 -1.09 17.90
C SER A 110 13.59 -0.34 16.56
N ASN A 111 14.63 0.41 16.24
CA ASN A 111 14.75 1.13 14.98
C ASN A 111 14.64 0.24 13.74
N SER A 112 15.06 -1.03 13.84
CA SER A 112 14.93 -2.02 12.77
C SER A 112 13.48 -2.25 12.32
N TYR A 113 12.50 -1.93 13.14
CA TYR A 113 11.09 -2.04 12.76
C TYR A 113 10.69 -1.06 11.66
N PHE A 114 11.24 0.15 11.69
CA PHE A 114 11.01 1.14 10.62
C PHE A 114 11.67 0.71 9.30
N ALA A 115 12.83 0.05 9.36
CA ALA A 115 13.46 -0.50 8.17
C ALA A 115 12.61 -1.61 7.53
N ILE A 116 12.09 -2.54 8.33
CA ILE A 116 11.21 -3.60 7.82
C ILE A 116 9.94 -2.99 7.21
N LEU A 117 9.34 -2.00 7.88
CA LEU A 117 8.16 -1.31 7.36
C LEU A 117 8.47 -0.57 6.04
N ALA A 118 9.64 0.07 5.93
CA ALA A 118 10.10 0.72 4.70
C ALA A 118 10.28 -0.28 3.56
N VAL A 119 10.83 -1.47 3.83
CA VAL A 119 10.97 -2.54 2.83
C VAL A 119 9.60 -3.03 2.38
N ILE A 120 8.67 -3.26 3.31
CA ILE A 120 7.30 -3.69 2.98
C ILE A 120 6.61 -2.62 2.12
N MET A 121 6.58 -1.37 2.58
CA MET A 121 5.91 -0.28 1.86
C MET A 121 6.59 0.04 0.52
N GLY A 122 7.90 0.14 0.51
CA GLY A 122 8.67 0.39 -0.69
C GLY A 122 8.51 -0.73 -1.73
N GLY A 123 8.50 -1.99 -1.29
CA GLY A 123 8.20 -3.15 -2.15
C GLY A 123 6.80 -3.08 -2.77
N MET A 124 5.79 -2.67 -1.99
CA MET A 124 4.44 -2.43 -2.51
C MET A 124 4.43 -1.34 -3.57
N PHE A 125 5.02 -0.18 -3.25
CA PHE A 125 5.07 0.95 -4.17
C PHE A 125 5.87 0.63 -5.43
N PHE A 126 6.97 -0.10 -5.30
CA PHE A 126 7.75 -0.62 -6.43
C PHE A 126 6.88 -1.50 -7.34
N ALA A 127 6.18 -2.48 -6.76
CA ALA A 127 5.31 -3.36 -7.51
C ALA A 127 4.17 -2.59 -8.21
N LEU A 128 3.47 -1.70 -7.51
CA LEU A 128 2.38 -0.90 -8.08
C LEU A 128 2.88 0.04 -9.18
N SER A 129 4.04 0.69 -8.99
CA SER A 129 4.64 1.59 -9.98
C SER A 129 4.96 0.88 -11.30
N ASN A 130 5.37 -0.41 -11.26
CA ASN A 130 5.59 -1.22 -12.45
C ASN A 130 4.31 -1.51 -13.25
N PHE A 131 3.12 -1.36 -12.65
CA PHE A 131 1.84 -1.53 -13.34
C PHE A 131 1.29 -0.21 -13.90
N MET A 132 1.78 0.94 -13.46
CA MET A 132 1.34 2.25 -13.96
C MET A 132 1.37 2.36 -15.49
N PRO A 133 2.48 2.04 -16.20
CA PRO A 133 2.53 2.18 -17.65
C PRO A 133 1.62 1.19 -18.41
N LYS A 134 1.19 0.12 -17.74
CA LYS A 134 0.36 -0.96 -18.34
C LYS A 134 -1.13 -0.68 -18.24
N ALA A 135 -1.52 0.27 -17.38
CA ALA A 135 -2.92 0.64 -17.19
C ALA A 135 -3.40 1.55 -18.32
N ARG A 136 -4.37 1.09 -19.11
CA ARG A 136 -5.12 1.96 -20.01
C ARG A 136 -6.01 2.90 -19.20
N GLN A 137 -6.46 4.00 -19.80
CA GLN A 137 -7.34 4.96 -19.13
C GLN A 137 -8.55 4.28 -18.50
N ASN A 138 -8.75 4.51 -17.18
CA ASN A 138 -9.80 3.91 -16.39
C ASN A 138 -10.04 4.71 -15.11
N THR A 139 -11.11 4.34 -14.36
CA THR A 139 -11.50 5.00 -13.11
C THR A 139 -11.05 4.27 -11.84
N MET A 140 -10.39 3.12 -11.96
CA MET A 140 -10.05 2.27 -10.79
C MET A 140 -8.59 2.48 -10.33
N PHE A 141 -7.62 2.40 -11.24
CA PHE A 141 -6.20 2.40 -10.90
C PHE A 141 -5.44 3.44 -11.74
N GLY A 142 -4.57 4.21 -11.08
CA GLY A 142 -3.71 5.21 -11.69
C GLY A 142 -3.92 6.63 -11.17
N ILE A 143 -3.19 7.59 -11.75
CA ILE A 143 -3.28 9.02 -11.46
C ILE A 143 -4.47 9.60 -12.22
N LYS A 144 -5.53 9.92 -11.47
CA LYS A 144 -6.81 10.39 -12.01
C LYS A 144 -6.96 11.89 -11.76
N THR A 145 -6.58 12.68 -12.75
CA THR A 145 -6.80 14.14 -12.78
C THR A 145 -7.74 14.48 -13.95
N LYS A 146 -8.29 15.68 -13.98
CA LYS A 146 -9.05 16.16 -15.15
C LYS A 146 -8.25 16.00 -16.43
N SER A 147 -6.96 16.31 -16.40
CA SER A 147 -6.04 16.22 -17.54
C SER A 147 -5.80 14.77 -18.00
N THR A 148 -5.57 13.83 -17.08
CA THR A 148 -5.35 12.42 -17.47
C THR A 148 -6.63 11.73 -17.95
N LEU A 149 -7.79 12.12 -17.41
CA LEU A 149 -9.07 11.53 -17.82
C LEU A 149 -9.62 12.14 -19.12
N SER A 150 -9.13 13.31 -19.57
CA SER A 150 -9.60 13.95 -20.81
C SER A 150 -8.92 13.40 -22.07
N SER A 151 -7.72 12.81 -21.97
CA SER A 151 -6.96 12.34 -23.13
C SER A 151 -6.21 11.04 -22.85
N PRO A 152 -6.38 9.99 -23.69
CA PRO A 152 -5.59 8.77 -23.60
C PRO A 152 -4.08 9.01 -23.77
N THR A 153 -3.69 10.00 -24.56
CA THR A 153 -2.28 10.38 -24.76
C THR A 153 -1.69 10.95 -23.48
N VAL A 154 -2.40 11.91 -22.83
CA VAL A 154 -1.99 12.46 -21.52
C VAL A 154 -1.90 11.35 -20.48
N TRP A 155 -2.90 10.45 -20.45
CA TRP A 155 -2.89 9.29 -19.55
C TRP A 155 -1.61 8.47 -19.72
N ASN A 156 -1.36 8.00 -20.95
CA ASN A 156 -0.23 7.10 -21.23
C ASN A 156 1.12 7.74 -20.89
N LYS A 157 1.35 9.00 -21.29
CA LYS A 157 2.59 9.72 -21.01
C LYS A 157 2.78 9.94 -19.51
N THR A 158 1.72 10.34 -18.80
CA THR A 158 1.75 10.54 -17.33
C THR A 158 2.05 9.24 -16.58
N HIS A 159 1.36 8.16 -16.95
CA HIS A 159 1.54 6.87 -16.24
C HIS A 159 2.88 6.20 -16.56
N ARG A 160 3.46 6.44 -17.74
CA ARG A 160 4.83 6.02 -18.05
C ARG A 160 5.85 6.75 -17.18
N LEU A 161 5.70 8.07 -17.02
CA LEU A 161 6.56 8.86 -16.13
C LEU A 161 6.40 8.43 -14.67
N ALA A 162 5.14 8.30 -14.21
CA ALA A 162 4.82 7.87 -12.84
C ALA A 162 5.39 6.47 -12.53
N GLY A 163 5.38 5.56 -13.50
CA GLY A 163 5.99 4.24 -13.35
C GLY A 163 7.49 4.32 -13.09
N ILE A 164 8.22 5.09 -13.91
CA ILE A 164 9.68 5.26 -13.77
C ILE A 164 10.03 5.96 -12.46
N LEU A 165 9.43 7.13 -12.22
CA LEU A 165 9.74 7.92 -11.02
C LEU A 165 9.25 7.23 -9.74
N GLY A 166 8.12 6.51 -9.79
CA GLY A 166 7.62 5.73 -8.67
C GLY A 166 8.52 4.55 -8.32
N VAL A 167 9.13 3.88 -9.29
CA VAL A 167 10.15 2.84 -9.05
C VAL A 167 11.37 3.44 -8.35
N ILE A 168 11.89 4.56 -8.85
CA ILE A 168 13.04 5.26 -8.25
C ILE A 168 12.70 5.69 -6.81
N GLY A 169 11.54 6.32 -6.60
CA GLY A 169 11.11 6.77 -5.27
C GLY A 169 10.88 5.62 -4.29
N SER A 170 10.39 4.47 -4.76
CA SER A 170 10.20 3.29 -3.90
C SER A 170 11.54 2.66 -3.47
N ILE A 171 12.54 2.65 -4.35
CA ILE A 171 13.90 2.22 -4.01
C ILE A 171 14.51 3.20 -2.98
N ALA A 172 14.33 4.52 -3.19
CA ALA A 172 14.79 5.52 -2.24
C ALA A 172 14.16 5.34 -0.84
N LEU A 173 12.85 5.03 -0.78
CA LEU A 173 12.17 4.72 0.50
C LEU A 173 12.82 3.51 1.21
N ILE A 174 13.10 2.43 0.48
CA ILE A 174 13.76 1.24 1.03
C ILE A 174 15.15 1.61 1.57
N ILE A 175 15.93 2.34 0.77
CA ILE A 175 17.29 2.77 1.17
C ILE A 175 17.23 3.67 2.40
N CYS A 176 16.32 4.65 2.44
CA CYS A 176 16.11 5.51 3.61
C CYS A 176 15.77 4.69 4.86
N GLY A 177 14.88 3.67 4.74
CA GLY A 177 14.55 2.80 5.86
C GLY A 177 15.76 2.03 6.39
N ILE A 178 16.59 1.47 5.50
CA ILE A 178 17.78 0.71 5.86
C ILE A 178 18.85 1.63 6.49
N ILE A 179 19.14 2.77 5.85
CA ILE A 179 20.13 3.72 6.37
C ILE A 179 19.68 4.27 7.74
N GLY A 180 18.38 4.53 7.90
CA GLY A 180 17.83 5.03 9.15
C GLY A 180 18.15 4.15 10.37
N THR A 181 18.37 2.83 10.18
CA THR A 181 18.72 1.94 11.29
C THR A 181 20.10 2.21 11.88
N ALA A 182 21.02 2.78 11.09
CA ALA A 182 22.36 3.14 11.54
C ALA A 182 22.38 4.36 12.49
N PHE A 183 21.27 5.10 12.55
CA PHE A 183 21.18 6.37 13.29
C PHE A 183 19.96 6.33 14.23
N GLU A 184 20.14 5.87 15.45
CA GLU A 184 19.05 5.60 16.43
C GLU A 184 18.05 6.75 16.60
N LYS A 185 18.52 8.01 16.60
CA LYS A 185 17.66 9.19 16.80
C LYS A 185 16.98 9.71 15.53
N THR A 186 17.36 9.20 14.35
CA THR A 186 16.93 9.76 13.05
C THR A 186 16.14 8.80 12.18
N VAL A 187 15.95 7.53 12.63
CA VAL A 187 15.24 6.52 11.83
C VAL A 187 13.84 6.95 11.42
N VAL A 188 13.08 7.55 12.33
CA VAL A 188 11.71 8.01 12.07
C VAL A 188 11.69 9.16 11.05
N PRO A 189 12.43 10.27 11.24
CA PRO A 189 12.55 11.32 10.23
C PRO A 189 13.01 10.79 8.87
N VAL A 190 14.04 9.94 8.83
CA VAL A 190 14.58 9.38 7.57
C VAL A 190 13.54 8.51 6.85
N PHE A 191 12.76 7.71 7.59
CA PHE A 191 11.65 6.96 7.02
C PHE A 191 10.60 7.86 6.37
N PHE A 192 10.18 8.95 7.05
CA PHE A 192 9.24 9.90 6.48
C PHE A 192 9.80 10.70 5.30
N ILE A 193 11.11 11.00 5.29
CA ILE A 193 11.79 11.56 4.13
C ILE A 193 11.67 10.61 2.93
N GLY A 194 11.88 9.32 3.12
CA GLY A 194 11.72 8.31 2.08
C GLY A 194 10.29 8.26 1.51
N ILE A 195 9.28 8.34 2.39
CA ILE A 195 7.87 8.46 1.96
C ILE A 195 7.64 9.74 1.15
N GLY A 196 8.18 10.87 1.62
CA GLY A 196 8.08 12.16 0.93
C GLY A 196 8.71 12.11 -0.47
N ILE A 197 9.87 11.51 -0.61
CA ILE A 197 10.55 11.30 -1.91
C ILE A 197 9.64 10.48 -2.84
N TYR A 198 9.05 9.38 -2.35
CA TYR A 198 8.13 8.58 -3.16
C TYR A 198 6.89 9.37 -3.59
N LEU A 199 6.25 10.10 -2.69
CA LEU A 199 5.05 10.90 -3.00
C LEU A 199 5.35 12.00 -4.02
N ILE A 200 6.48 12.68 -3.88
CA ILE A 200 6.90 13.72 -4.83
C ILE A 200 7.19 13.10 -6.21
N SER A 201 8.02 12.07 -6.26
CA SER A 201 8.47 11.47 -7.51
C SER A 201 7.36 10.68 -8.22
N GLY A 202 6.66 9.82 -7.50
CA GLY A 202 5.67 8.89 -8.07
C GLY A 202 4.27 9.49 -8.27
N PHE A 203 3.97 10.62 -7.62
CA PHE A 203 2.63 11.21 -7.66
C PHE A 203 2.62 12.70 -8.03
N ILE A 204 3.31 13.57 -7.28
CA ILE A 204 3.23 15.04 -7.49
C ILE A 204 3.80 15.44 -8.85
N ILE A 205 5.04 15.02 -9.16
CA ILE A 205 5.69 15.34 -10.45
C ILE A 205 4.84 14.84 -11.63
N PRO A 206 4.35 13.59 -11.67
CA PRO A 206 3.47 13.13 -12.74
C PRO A 206 2.15 13.91 -12.84
N CYS A 207 1.55 14.38 -11.74
CA CYS A 207 0.36 15.21 -11.76
C CYS A 207 0.62 16.57 -12.43
N ILE A 208 1.75 17.21 -12.10
CA ILE A 208 2.17 18.48 -12.74
C ILE A 208 2.40 18.25 -14.24
N TYR A 209 3.12 17.19 -14.58
CA TYR A 209 3.42 16.82 -15.95
C TYR A 209 2.14 16.57 -16.80
N ALA A 210 1.13 15.93 -16.21
CA ALA A 210 -0.18 15.72 -16.86
C ALA A 210 -0.81 17.04 -17.30
N ASN A 211 -0.78 18.07 -16.44
CA ASN A 211 -1.34 19.38 -16.75
C ASN A 211 -0.54 20.09 -17.86
N VAL A 212 0.79 19.96 -17.85
CA VAL A 212 1.66 20.55 -18.89
C VAL A 212 1.36 19.93 -20.27
N ILE A 213 1.27 18.59 -20.33
CA ILE A 213 0.98 17.90 -21.61
C ILE A 213 -0.43 18.23 -22.11
N ALA A 214 -1.43 18.25 -21.21
CA ALA A 214 -2.80 18.57 -21.61
C ALA A 214 -2.91 19.97 -22.22
N LYS A 215 -2.18 20.95 -21.66
CA LYS A 215 -2.11 22.31 -22.25
C LYS A 215 -1.45 22.31 -23.66
N LYS A 216 -0.36 21.55 -23.82
CA LYS A 216 0.32 21.43 -25.12
C LYS A 216 -0.55 20.77 -26.18
N GLU A 217 -1.29 19.71 -25.85
CA GLU A 217 -2.24 19.08 -26.79
C GLU A 217 -3.32 20.07 -27.23
N LYS A 218 -3.86 20.86 -26.31
CA LYS A 218 -4.91 21.84 -26.62
C LYS A 218 -4.42 22.98 -27.52
N ASN A 219 -3.14 23.35 -27.44
CA ASN A 219 -2.55 24.41 -28.24
C ASN A 219 -2.11 23.96 -29.65
N ASN A 220 -1.95 22.63 -29.85
CA ASN A 220 -1.47 22.05 -31.13
C ASN A 220 -2.58 21.37 -31.95
N GLY A 221 -3.82 21.36 -31.50
CA GLY A 221 -5.01 20.87 -32.16
C GLY A 221 -6.03 21.97 -32.39
#